data_adbb6aeeb446e189b1c4f821abefcf5e
#
_entry.id   adbb6aeeb446e189b1c4f821abefcf5e
#
_cell.length_a   1.000
_cell.length_b   1.000
_cell.length_c   1.000
_cell.angle_alpha   90.00
_cell.angle_beta   90.00
_cell.angle_gamma   90.00
#
_symmetry.space_group_name_H-M   'P 1'
#
loop_
_entity.id
_entity.type
_entity.pdbx_description
1 polymer ?
#
loop_
_entity_poly.entity_id
_entity_poly.type
_entity_poly.pdbx_seq_one_letter_code
_entity_poly.pdbx_strand_id
1 'polypeptide(L)'
;MRFATWNVNSIRARVDRVADWLERSQVDVLAMQEIKCKPEQFPLAPFEALGYKVAAHGLDQWNGVAIASRVGLDGVETQFAGQPGFAKTGDPRVEARAIGAQCGDAHVWSVYVPNGRALADPHYAYKLDFLARLRDAAGDWAGGPAIIAGDFNVAPLATDIWSETDPSAETHVTQEARAAFHALEEAGYEELSRRFIPAENTYTFWDYQQLRFPRGEGMRIDFVYASPAAASRATGVTIDREERKGQGASDHVPVIVDFEP
;
A
#
# COMPACT_ATOMS: atom_id res chain seq x y z
N MET A 1 -2.35 18.89 -0.34
CA MET A 1 -1.42 17.80 0.10
C MET A 1 -1.17 16.87 -1.06
N ARG A 2 0.08 16.52 -1.34
CA ARG A 2 0.46 15.49 -2.31
C ARG A 2 0.85 14.22 -1.58
N PHE A 3 0.09 13.18 -1.75
CA PHE A 3 0.23 11.89 -1.07
C PHE A 3 0.72 10.80 -2.01
N ALA A 4 1.49 9.83 -1.53
CA ALA A 4 1.83 8.65 -2.31
C ALA A 4 1.84 7.37 -1.47
N THR A 5 1.62 6.23 -2.14
CA THR A 5 1.92 4.90 -1.61
C THR A 5 2.89 4.16 -2.52
N TRP A 6 3.80 3.40 -1.93
CA TRP A 6 4.80 2.61 -2.66
C TRP A 6 5.26 1.39 -1.87
N ASN A 7 5.02 0.21 -2.39
CA ASN A 7 5.72 -0.99 -1.92
C ASN A 7 7.17 -0.91 -2.41
N VAL A 8 8.09 -0.64 -1.49
CA VAL A 8 9.51 -0.40 -1.81
C VAL A 8 10.35 -1.68 -1.88
N ASN A 9 9.77 -2.82 -1.53
CA ASN A 9 10.44 -4.13 -1.56
C ASN A 9 11.87 -4.08 -0.97
N SER A 10 12.01 -3.72 0.29
CA SER A 10 13.22 -3.41 1.07
C SER A 10 13.72 -1.96 0.92
N ILE A 11 13.43 -1.15 1.95
CA ILE A 11 13.90 0.24 2.00
C ILE A 11 15.43 0.34 2.07
N ARG A 12 16.11 -0.58 2.75
CA ARG A 12 17.58 -0.57 2.86
C ARG A 12 18.26 -0.80 1.52
N ALA A 13 17.63 -1.56 0.63
CA ALA A 13 18.17 -1.80 -0.71
C ALA A 13 17.87 -0.67 -1.69
N ARG A 14 16.94 0.23 -1.36
CA ARG A 14 16.39 1.24 -2.27
C ARG A 14 16.34 2.65 -1.69
N VAL A 15 17.04 2.89 -0.58
CA VAL A 15 16.97 4.17 0.14
C VAL A 15 17.35 5.35 -0.76
N ASP A 16 18.43 5.26 -1.52
CA ASP A 16 18.87 6.32 -2.42
C ASP A 16 17.82 6.60 -3.50
N ARG A 17 17.27 5.54 -4.09
CA ARG A 17 16.21 5.65 -5.11
C ARG A 17 14.94 6.29 -4.56
N VAL A 18 14.53 5.92 -3.36
CA VAL A 18 13.35 6.50 -2.71
C VAL A 18 13.60 7.96 -2.36
N ALA A 19 14.78 8.30 -1.84
CA ALA A 19 15.14 9.68 -1.53
C ALA A 19 15.18 10.56 -2.79
N ASP A 20 15.85 10.12 -3.86
CA ASP A 20 15.87 10.81 -5.16
C ASP A 20 14.45 11.00 -5.72
N TRP A 21 13.61 9.99 -5.58
CA TRP A 21 12.21 10.09 -6.02
C TRP A 21 11.42 11.09 -5.17
N LEU A 22 11.57 11.10 -3.86
CA LEU A 22 10.94 12.08 -2.96
C LEU A 22 11.34 13.52 -3.32
N GLU A 23 12.63 13.73 -3.63
CA GLU A 23 13.13 15.05 -4.07
C GLU A 23 12.49 15.49 -5.39
N ARG A 24 12.33 14.58 -6.36
CA ARG A 24 11.71 14.92 -7.67
C ARG A 24 10.20 15.05 -7.60
N SER A 25 9.54 14.14 -6.90
CA SER A 25 8.07 14.06 -6.86
C SER A 25 7.44 15.12 -5.97
N GLN A 26 8.19 15.61 -4.98
CA GLN A 26 7.72 16.61 -4.00
C GLN A 26 6.45 16.17 -3.26
N VAL A 27 6.26 14.87 -3.00
CA VAL A 27 5.14 14.38 -2.19
C VAL A 27 5.29 14.86 -0.74
N ASP A 28 4.17 15.13 -0.08
CA ASP A 28 4.14 15.56 1.33
C ASP A 28 4.15 14.37 2.28
N VAL A 29 3.51 13.27 1.88
CA VAL A 29 3.38 12.04 2.66
C VAL A 29 3.61 10.84 1.76
N LEU A 30 4.50 9.92 2.18
CA LEU A 30 4.75 8.63 1.54
C LEU A 30 4.42 7.49 2.49
N ALA A 31 3.43 6.67 2.13
CA ALA A 31 3.11 5.40 2.76
C ALA A 31 3.92 4.27 2.09
N MET A 32 4.74 3.57 2.87
CA MET A 32 5.63 2.52 2.34
C MET A 32 5.23 1.14 2.85
N GLN A 33 5.36 0.13 1.99
CA GLN A 33 5.15 -1.28 2.32
C GLN A 33 6.43 -2.07 2.00
N GLU A 34 6.56 -3.24 2.61
CA GLU A 34 7.73 -4.12 2.52
C GLU A 34 9.05 -3.42 2.83
N ILE A 35 9.11 -2.65 3.92
CA ILE A 35 10.37 -2.01 4.33
C ILE A 35 11.44 -3.03 4.71
N LYS A 36 11.04 -4.26 5.10
CA LYS A 36 11.90 -5.44 5.37
C LYS A 36 13.04 -5.15 6.34
N CYS A 37 12.76 -4.38 7.38
CA CYS A 37 13.70 -4.08 8.46
C CYS A 37 12.95 -3.71 9.73
N LYS A 38 13.64 -3.81 10.86
CA LYS A 38 13.17 -3.27 12.14
C LYS A 38 13.29 -1.74 12.14
N PRO A 39 12.53 -1.04 13.02
CA PRO A 39 12.57 0.44 13.09
C PRO A 39 13.99 1.00 13.27
N GLU A 40 14.79 0.39 14.13
CA GLU A 40 16.18 0.81 14.40
C GLU A 40 17.15 0.59 13.22
N GLN A 41 16.74 -0.14 12.19
CA GLN A 41 17.50 -0.40 10.97
C GLN A 41 17.01 0.44 9.78
N PHE A 42 15.95 1.23 9.98
CA PHE A 42 15.42 2.10 8.94
C PHE A 42 16.42 3.23 8.63
N PRO A 43 16.76 3.48 7.37
CA PRO A 43 17.75 4.50 7.01
C PRO A 43 17.14 5.91 7.08
N LEU A 44 17.04 6.50 8.27
CA LEU A 44 16.36 7.78 8.52
C LEU A 44 17.03 8.98 7.86
N ALA A 45 18.39 9.04 7.85
CA ALA A 45 19.13 10.24 7.50
C ALA A 45 18.79 10.85 6.12
N PRO A 46 18.59 10.09 5.03
CA PRO A 46 18.16 10.66 3.75
C PRO A 46 16.77 11.31 3.80
N PHE A 47 15.84 10.75 4.57
CA PHE A 47 14.50 11.30 4.74
C PHE A 47 14.53 12.60 5.56
N GLU A 48 15.28 12.60 6.65
CA GLU A 48 15.46 13.79 7.51
C GLU A 48 16.11 14.94 6.75
N ALA A 49 17.10 14.64 5.89
CA ALA A 49 17.74 15.64 5.04
C ALA A 49 16.76 16.31 4.06
N LEU A 50 15.69 15.60 3.65
CA LEU A 50 14.62 16.12 2.80
C LEU A 50 13.44 16.72 3.62
N GLY A 51 13.58 16.80 4.94
CA GLY A 51 12.58 17.39 5.84
C GLY A 51 11.43 16.46 6.26
N TYR A 52 11.56 15.16 6.02
CA TYR A 52 10.56 14.18 6.45
C TYR A 52 10.84 13.65 7.86
N LYS A 53 9.79 13.53 8.66
CA LYS A 53 9.76 12.63 9.81
C LYS A 53 9.31 11.25 9.33
N VAL A 54 9.79 10.19 9.97
CA VAL A 54 9.43 8.81 9.61
C VAL A 54 8.95 8.05 10.84
N ALA A 55 7.81 7.36 10.69
CA ALA A 55 7.38 6.31 11.59
C ALA A 55 7.47 4.96 10.84
N ALA A 56 8.12 3.98 11.44
CA ALA A 56 8.31 2.66 10.85
C ALA A 56 7.85 1.56 11.83
N HIS A 57 7.20 0.54 11.29
CA HIS A 57 6.83 -0.68 12.00
C HIS A 57 7.32 -1.89 11.22
N GLY A 58 8.22 -2.66 11.82
CA GLY A 58 8.79 -3.86 11.24
C GLY A 58 9.33 -4.78 12.32
N LEU A 59 9.20 -6.09 12.16
CA LEU A 59 9.57 -7.08 13.16
C LEU A 59 10.87 -7.79 12.82
N ASP A 60 11.13 -7.93 11.53
CA ASP A 60 12.30 -8.66 11.00
C ASP A 60 12.56 -8.29 9.53
N GLN A 61 13.15 -9.21 8.76
CA GLN A 61 13.43 -9.05 7.32
C GLN A 61 12.22 -9.25 6.40
N TRP A 62 11.05 -9.55 6.96
CA TRP A 62 9.79 -9.77 6.22
C TRP A 62 8.79 -8.66 6.54
N ASN A 63 7.87 -8.39 5.59
CA ASN A 63 6.81 -7.39 5.78
C ASN A 63 7.38 -5.99 6.14
N GLY A 64 6.71 -5.31 7.05
CA GLY A 64 7.07 -3.99 7.53
C GLY A 64 6.46 -2.87 6.70
N VAL A 65 6.00 -1.84 7.39
CA VAL A 65 5.34 -0.67 6.84
C VAL A 65 5.91 0.60 7.45
N ALA A 66 5.85 1.71 6.73
CA ALA A 66 6.27 3.01 7.25
C ALA A 66 5.47 4.16 6.65
N ILE A 67 5.47 5.29 7.33
CA ILE A 67 4.97 6.57 6.83
C ILE A 67 6.10 7.59 6.97
N ALA A 68 6.44 8.27 5.87
CA ALA A 68 7.29 9.45 5.87
C ALA A 68 6.42 10.69 5.60
N SER A 69 6.51 11.73 6.42
CA SER A 69 5.70 12.93 6.29
C SER A 69 6.50 14.19 6.61
N ARG A 70 6.33 15.24 5.79
CA ARG A 70 6.88 16.58 6.04
C ARG A 70 5.80 17.60 6.47
N VAL A 71 4.54 17.14 6.63
CA VAL A 71 3.39 17.98 7.01
C VAL A 71 2.83 17.65 8.39
N GLY A 72 3.59 16.97 9.23
CA GLY A 72 3.22 16.46 10.55
C GLY A 72 3.20 14.94 10.56
N LEU A 73 3.50 14.36 11.73
CA LEU A 73 3.49 12.90 11.93
C LEU A 73 3.27 12.66 13.43
N ASP A 74 2.01 12.53 13.82
CA ASP A 74 1.59 12.42 15.20
C ASP A 74 0.64 11.23 15.40
N GLY A 75 0.43 10.80 16.66
CA GLY A 75 -0.53 9.74 16.99
C GLY A 75 -0.24 8.41 16.27
N VAL A 76 1.02 7.98 16.22
CA VAL A 76 1.42 6.77 15.49
C VAL A 76 0.80 5.52 16.10
N GLU A 77 0.13 4.73 15.28
CA GLU A 77 -0.48 3.44 15.60
C GLU A 77 0.18 2.34 14.75
N THR A 78 0.67 1.26 15.38
CA THR A 78 1.38 0.18 14.68
C THR A 78 0.49 -1.01 14.32
N GLN A 79 -0.80 -0.90 14.58
CA GLN A 79 -1.85 -1.84 14.17
C GLN A 79 -3.20 -1.15 14.26
N PHE A 80 -4.15 -1.53 13.42
CA PHE A 80 -5.53 -1.08 13.55
C PHE A 80 -6.33 -1.97 14.54
N ALA A 81 -7.45 -1.44 15.04
CA ALA A 81 -8.31 -2.17 15.97
C ALA A 81 -8.80 -3.49 15.38
N GLY A 82 -8.54 -4.59 16.08
CA GLY A 82 -8.92 -5.93 15.63
C GLY A 82 -8.03 -6.50 14.51
N GLN A 83 -6.88 -5.91 14.20
CA GLN A 83 -5.96 -6.48 13.20
C GLN A 83 -5.62 -7.93 13.55
N PRO A 84 -5.84 -8.89 12.62
CA PRO A 84 -5.61 -10.29 12.92
C PRO A 84 -4.12 -10.62 12.92
N GLY A 85 -3.76 -11.66 13.65
CA GLY A 85 -2.43 -12.26 13.62
C GLY A 85 -2.39 -13.50 12.72
N PHE A 86 -1.18 -13.94 12.38
CA PHE A 86 -0.95 -15.17 11.65
C PHE A 86 0.14 -16.03 12.30
N ALA A 87 -0.07 -17.33 12.30
CA ALA A 87 0.95 -18.34 12.54
C ALA A 87 0.63 -19.57 11.70
N LYS A 88 1.63 -20.15 11.07
CA LYS A 88 1.47 -21.45 10.40
C LYS A 88 1.28 -22.59 11.43
N THR A 89 1.91 -22.45 12.60
CA THR A 89 1.81 -23.34 13.75
C THR A 89 1.99 -22.52 15.02
N GLY A 90 1.30 -22.88 16.09
CA GLY A 90 1.35 -22.17 17.38
C GLY A 90 0.38 -20.98 17.44
N ASP A 91 0.63 -20.07 18.36
CA ASP A 91 -0.23 -18.90 18.58
C ASP A 91 -0.06 -17.84 17.49
N PRO A 92 -1.14 -17.27 16.96
CA PRO A 92 -1.07 -16.20 15.99
C PRO A 92 -0.35 -14.97 16.53
N ARG A 93 0.52 -14.38 15.70
CA ARG A 93 1.22 -13.12 15.99
C ARG A 93 0.76 -12.05 15.02
N VAL A 94 0.47 -10.87 15.53
CA VAL A 94 0.19 -9.71 14.67
C VAL A 94 1.47 -9.35 13.91
N GLU A 95 1.40 -9.37 12.59
CA GLU A 95 2.51 -9.02 11.71
C GLU A 95 2.54 -7.50 11.46
N ALA A 96 3.72 -6.96 11.15
CA ALA A 96 3.92 -5.55 10.80
C ALA A 96 3.38 -5.23 9.40
N ARG A 97 2.04 -5.13 9.28
CA ARG A 97 1.32 -4.94 8.02
C ARG A 97 0.46 -3.68 7.96
N ALA A 98 0.36 -2.96 9.06
CA ALA A 98 -0.34 -1.68 9.10
C ALA A 98 0.39 -0.71 10.02
N ILE A 99 0.39 0.57 9.64
CA ILE A 99 0.80 1.69 10.47
C ILE A 99 -0.08 2.88 10.13
N GLY A 100 -0.62 3.54 11.16
CA GLY A 100 -1.43 4.73 11.05
C GLY A 100 -0.76 5.93 11.69
N ALA A 101 -1.03 7.12 11.18
CA ALA A 101 -0.60 8.37 11.79
C ALA A 101 -1.44 9.57 11.30
N GLN A 102 -1.52 10.61 12.11
CA GLN A 102 -2.03 11.91 11.69
C GLN A 102 -0.94 12.64 10.90
N CYS A 103 -1.20 12.92 9.61
CA CYS A 103 -0.33 13.66 8.71
C CYS A 103 -1.04 14.94 8.25
N GLY A 104 -0.65 16.09 8.81
CA GLY A 104 -1.41 17.32 8.62
C GLY A 104 -2.83 17.17 9.15
N ASP A 105 -3.83 17.40 8.30
CA ASP A 105 -5.24 17.26 8.65
C ASP A 105 -5.85 15.88 8.32
N ALA A 106 -5.09 14.97 7.73
CA ALA A 106 -5.55 13.63 7.34
C ALA A 106 -5.00 12.52 8.25
N HIS A 107 -5.86 11.57 8.62
CA HIS A 107 -5.45 10.31 9.24
C HIS A 107 -5.06 9.31 8.14
N VAL A 108 -3.81 8.91 8.11
CA VAL A 108 -3.22 8.10 7.03
C VAL A 108 -2.88 6.71 7.55
N TRP A 109 -3.29 5.68 6.82
CA TRP A 109 -2.88 4.30 7.03
C TRP A 109 -2.07 3.78 5.85
N SER A 110 -0.86 3.26 6.13
CA SER A 110 -0.09 2.42 5.21
C SER A 110 -0.40 0.96 5.51
N VAL A 111 -0.94 0.22 4.54
CA VAL A 111 -1.32 -1.18 4.70
C VAL A 111 -0.61 -2.10 3.71
N TYR A 112 -0.21 -3.27 4.20
CA TYR A 112 0.36 -4.35 3.41
C TYR A 112 -0.47 -5.62 3.62
N VAL A 113 -1.49 -5.79 2.79
CA VAL A 113 -2.42 -6.92 2.87
C VAL A 113 -1.68 -8.23 2.60
N PRO A 114 -1.93 -9.31 3.36
CA PRO A 114 -1.32 -10.61 3.09
C PRO A 114 -1.51 -11.06 1.65
N ASN A 115 -0.45 -11.56 1.01
CA ASN A 115 -0.52 -12.05 -0.38
C ASN A 115 -1.50 -13.24 -0.55
N GLY A 116 -1.60 -14.11 0.45
CA GLY A 116 -2.45 -15.31 0.38
C GLY A 116 -1.69 -16.58 0.02
N ARG A 117 -0.55 -16.48 -0.64
CA ARG A 117 0.35 -17.55 -1.11
C ARG A 117 -0.35 -18.48 -2.11
N ALA A 118 -1.24 -19.36 -1.67
CA ALA A 118 -2.04 -20.27 -2.48
C ALA A 118 -3.43 -20.44 -1.86
N LEU A 119 -4.44 -20.79 -2.64
CA LEU A 119 -5.83 -20.94 -2.16
C LEU A 119 -5.96 -21.98 -1.03
N ALA A 120 -5.14 -23.02 -1.06
CA ALA A 120 -5.12 -24.05 -0.01
C ALA A 120 -4.24 -23.71 1.19
N ASP A 121 -3.47 -22.60 1.15
CA ASP A 121 -2.64 -22.18 2.29
C ASP A 121 -3.49 -21.41 3.32
N PRO A 122 -3.34 -21.67 4.62
CA PRO A 122 -4.02 -20.89 5.67
C PRO A 122 -3.79 -19.38 5.58
N HIS A 123 -2.72 -18.96 4.92
CA HIS A 123 -2.43 -17.55 4.68
C HIS A 123 -3.45 -16.86 3.77
N TYR A 124 -4.20 -17.62 2.95
CA TYR A 124 -5.31 -17.07 2.17
C TYR A 124 -6.50 -16.70 3.05
N ALA A 125 -6.87 -17.56 4.01
CA ALA A 125 -7.90 -17.22 4.99
C ALA A 125 -7.49 -16.00 5.85
N TYR A 126 -6.21 -15.91 6.22
CA TYR A 126 -5.66 -14.75 6.91
C TYR A 126 -5.78 -13.45 6.08
N LYS A 127 -5.56 -13.52 4.76
CA LYS A 127 -5.77 -12.38 3.85
C LYS A 127 -7.21 -11.88 3.89
N LEU A 128 -8.18 -12.78 3.80
CA LEU A 128 -9.60 -12.41 3.83
C LEU A 128 -10.03 -11.83 5.18
N ASP A 129 -9.55 -12.42 6.30
CA ASP A 129 -9.80 -11.89 7.64
C ASP A 129 -9.16 -10.51 7.83
N PHE A 130 -7.92 -10.30 7.33
CA PHE A 130 -7.26 -9.01 7.37
C PHE A 130 -8.07 -7.91 6.66
N LEU A 131 -8.56 -8.18 5.45
CA LEU A 131 -9.40 -7.25 4.69
C LEU A 131 -10.73 -6.97 5.40
N ALA A 132 -11.38 -8.00 5.97
CA ALA A 132 -12.63 -7.83 6.71
C ALA A 132 -12.43 -6.95 7.96
N ARG A 133 -11.37 -7.18 8.73
CA ARG A 133 -11.05 -6.37 9.91
C ARG A 133 -10.62 -4.95 9.55
N LEU A 134 -9.90 -4.78 8.44
CA LEU A 134 -9.56 -3.47 7.93
C LEU A 134 -10.81 -2.66 7.58
N ARG A 135 -11.80 -3.26 6.91
CA ARG A 135 -13.09 -2.63 6.63
C ARG A 135 -13.81 -2.20 7.92
N ASP A 136 -13.84 -3.10 8.92
CA ASP A 136 -14.50 -2.81 10.20
C ASP A 136 -13.83 -1.60 10.90
N ALA A 137 -12.50 -1.58 10.96
CA ALA A 137 -11.75 -0.46 11.52
C ALA A 137 -11.90 0.84 10.72
N ALA A 138 -11.99 0.74 9.39
CA ALA A 138 -12.15 1.89 8.50
C ALA A 138 -13.46 2.67 8.80
N GLY A 139 -14.51 1.99 9.23
CA GLY A 139 -15.77 2.63 9.63
C GLY A 139 -15.58 3.67 10.74
N ASP A 140 -14.68 3.42 11.69
CA ASP A 140 -14.40 4.35 12.80
C ASP A 140 -13.63 5.61 12.34
N TRP A 141 -12.90 5.54 11.22
CA TRP A 141 -12.09 6.65 10.70
C TRP A 141 -12.84 7.53 9.69
N ALA A 142 -13.98 7.07 9.17
CA ALA A 142 -14.73 7.76 8.12
C ALA A 142 -15.33 9.13 8.54
N GLY A 143 -15.34 9.45 9.83
CA GLY A 143 -15.85 10.71 10.37
C GLY A 143 -15.00 11.96 10.06
N GLY A 144 -13.80 11.80 9.53
CA GLY A 144 -12.87 12.87 9.15
C GLY A 144 -12.12 12.55 7.87
N PRO A 145 -11.14 13.39 7.46
CA PRO A 145 -10.27 13.08 6.35
C PRO A 145 -9.38 11.85 6.69
N ALA A 146 -9.66 10.71 6.08
CA ALA A 146 -8.91 9.47 6.28
C ALA A 146 -8.49 8.88 4.93
N ILE A 147 -7.26 8.36 4.88
CA ILE A 147 -6.65 7.74 3.70
C ILE A 147 -6.13 6.36 4.11
N ILE A 148 -6.55 5.31 3.40
CA ILE A 148 -6.05 3.95 3.54
C ILE A 148 -5.36 3.59 2.23
N ALA A 149 -4.05 3.42 2.26
CA ALA A 149 -3.28 3.22 1.05
C ALA A 149 -2.23 2.12 1.22
N GLY A 150 -1.91 1.44 0.13
CA GLY A 150 -0.88 0.41 0.16
C GLY A 150 -1.04 -0.65 -0.90
N ASP A 151 -0.33 -1.74 -0.66
CA ASP A 151 -0.41 -2.98 -1.43
C ASP A 151 -1.54 -3.85 -0.87
N PHE A 152 -2.64 -3.91 -1.61
CA PHE A 152 -3.82 -4.71 -1.25
C PHE A 152 -3.70 -6.17 -1.68
N ASN A 153 -2.72 -6.49 -2.52
CA ASN A 153 -2.57 -7.84 -3.06
C ASN A 153 -3.87 -8.41 -3.70
N VAL A 154 -4.73 -7.54 -4.22
CA VAL A 154 -5.96 -7.87 -4.94
C VAL A 154 -5.98 -7.15 -6.27
N ALA A 155 -6.30 -7.85 -7.36
CA ALA A 155 -6.65 -7.28 -8.65
C ALA A 155 -8.19 -7.26 -8.78
N PRO A 156 -8.86 -6.13 -8.43
CA PRO A 156 -10.31 -6.10 -8.24
C PRO A 156 -11.12 -6.30 -9.52
N LEU A 157 -10.56 -5.97 -10.68
CA LEU A 157 -11.19 -6.16 -11.99
C LEU A 157 -10.35 -7.07 -12.88
N ALA A 158 -10.98 -7.69 -13.88
CA ALA A 158 -10.28 -8.47 -14.91
C ALA A 158 -9.22 -7.63 -15.67
N THR A 159 -9.46 -6.33 -15.80
CA THR A 159 -8.54 -5.37 -16.46
C THR A 159 -7.39 -4.90 -15.54
N ASP A 160 -7.38 -5.28 -14.27
CA ASP A 160 -6.31 -4.99 -13.33
C ASP A 160 -5.21 -6.05 -13.33
N ILE A 161 -5.32 -7.04 -14.18
CA ILE A 161 -4.32 -8.08 -14.37
C ILE A 161 -4.16 -8.43 -15.84
N TRP A 162 -2.94 -8.73 -16.25
CA TRP A 162 -2.63 -9.11 -17.62
C TRP A 162 -3.25 -10.47 -18.02
N SER A 163 -3.45 -11.41 -17.06
CA SER A 163 -4.11 -12.69 -17.26
C SER A 163 -4.67 -13.25 -15.96
N GLU A 164 -5.98 -13.48 -15.89
CA GLU A 164 -6.64 -14.08 -14.71
C GLU A 164 -6.33 -15.59 -14.56
N THR A 165 -5.78 -16.21 -15.58
CA THR A 165 -5.40 -17.63 -15.58
C THR A 165 -3.94 -17.86 -15.19
N ASP A 166 -3.17 -16.80 -14.89
CA ASP A 166 -1.80 -16.94 -14.43
C ASP A 166 -1.79 -17.55 -13.02
N PRO A 167 -1.09 -18.69 -12.79
CA PRO A 167 -1.06 -19.33 -11.49
C PRO A 167 -0.50 -18.45 -10.36
N SER A 168 0.38 -17.49 -10.67
CA SER A 168 0.94 -16.56 -9.69
C SER A 168 -0.06 -15.55 -9.16
N ALA A 169 -1.20 -15.43 -9.83
CA ALA A 169 -2.26 -14.47 -9.49
C ALA A 169 -3.47 -15.08 -8.78
N GLU A 170 -3.49 -16.39 -8.56
CA GLU A 170 -4.69 -17.10 -8.10
C GLU A 170 -5.34 -16.49 -6.83
N THR A 171 -4.54 -16.00 -5.88
CA THR A 171 -5.05 -15.38 -4.65
C THR A 171 -5.44 -13.91 -4.81
N HIS A 172 -5.13 -13.29 -5.95
CA HIS A 172 -5.40 -11.88 -6.24
C HIS A 172 -6.72 -11.66 -6.97
N VAL A 173 -7.26 -12.69 -7.62
CA VAL A 173 -8.39 -12.59 -8.56
C VAL A 173 -9.65 -13.34 -8.12
N THR A 174 -9.63 -13.98 -6.95
CA THR A 174 -10.80 -14.70 -6.45
C THR A 174 -11.99 -13.77 -6.21
N GLN A 175 -13.19 -14.30 -6.32
CA GLN A 175 -14.42 -13.54 -6.04
C GLN A 175 -14.44 -13.05 -4.59
N GLU A 176 -13.97 -13.87 -3.64
CA GLU A 176 -13.90 -13.53 -2.22
C GLU A 176 -12.92 -12.39 -1.93
N ALA A 177 -11.73 -12.41 -2.53
CA ALA A 177 -10.75 -11.34 -2.37
C ALA A 177 -11.24 -10.02 -2.99
N ARG A 178 -11.85 -10.08 -4.16
CA ARG A 178 -12.47 -8.93 -4.84
C ARG A 178 -13.63 -8.35 -4.02
N ALA A 179 -14.52 -9.21 -3.50
CA ALA A 179 -15.60 -8.77 -2.63
C ALA A 179 -15.09 -8.11 -1.35
N ALA A 180 -14.05 -8.68 -0.71
CA ALA A 180 -13.44 -8.10 0.48
C ALA A 180 -12.74 -6.75 0.20
N PHE A 181 -12.15 -6.57 -0.99
CA PHE A 181 -11.59 -5.30 -1.43
C PHE A 181 -12.68 -4.24 -1.59
N HIS A 182 -13.76 -4.54 -2.32
CA HIS A 182 -14.87 -3.62 -2.53
C HIS A 182 -15.68 -3.32 -1.26
N ALA A 183 -15.60 -4.16 -0.23
CA ALA A 183 -16.28 -3.91 1.04
C ALA A 183 -15.81 -2.62 1.77
N LEU A 184 -14.65 -2.06 1.42
CA LEU A 184 -14.24 -0.72 1.87
C LEU A 184 -15.14 0.40 1.31
N GLU A 185 -15.70 0.20 0.11
CA GLU A 185 -16.67 1.14 -0.47
C GLU A 185 -17.98 1.14 0.33
N GLU A 186 -18.39 -0.02 0.85
CA GLU A 186 -19.55 -0.15 1.75
C GLU A 186 -19.32 0.57 3.09
N ALA A 187 -18.06 0.69 3.54
CA ALA A 187 -17.67 1.49 4.69
C ALA A 187 -17.60 3.00 4.38
N GLY A 188 -17.96 3.42 3.16
CA GLY A 188 -18.03 4.80 2.72
C GLY A 188 -16.76 5.36 2.09
N TYR A 189 -15.75 4.52 1.82
CA TYR A 189 -14.52 4.97 1.16
C TYR A 189 -14.64 4.91 -0.36
N GLU A 190 -13.93 5.83 -1.05
CA GLU A 190 -13.79 5.83 -2.51
C GLU A 190 -12.37 5.39 -2.89
N GLU A 191 -12.23 4.44 -3.83
CA GLU A 191 -10.96 4.09 -4.46
C GLU A 191 -10.62 5.13 -5.53
N LEU A 192 -9.60 5.96 -5.26
CA LEU A 192 -9.33 7.17 -6.03
C LEU A 192 -8.66 6.89 -7.38
N SER A 193 -7.85 5.84 -7.51
CA SER A 193 -7.15 5.62 -8.77
C SER A 193 -8.11 5.28 -9.90
N ARG A 194 -9.21 4.62 -9.63
CA ARG A 194 -10.24 4.30 -10.61
C ARG A 194 -10.98 5.54 -11.13
N ARG A 195 -11.23 6.47 -10.23
CA ARG A 195 -11.89 7.75 -10.59
C ARG A 195 -11.09 8.55 -11.61
N PHE A 196 -9.75 8.62 -11.44
CA PHE A 196 -8.89 9.47 -12.26
C PHE A 196 -8.17 8.71 -13.37
N ILE A 197 -7.97 7.41 -13.22
CA ILE A 197 -7.32 6.53 -14.20
C ILE A 197 -8.28 5.37 -14.53
N PRO A 198 -9.34 5.64 -15.31
CA PRO A 198 -10.28 4.59 -15.72
C PRO A 198 -9.69 3.64 -16.77
N ALA A 199 -8.52 3.97 -17.32
CA ALA A 199 -7.88 3.19 -18.38
C ALA A 199 -7.61 1.76 -17.93
N GLU A 200 -7.96 0.82 -18.79
CA GLU A 200 -7.68 -0.60 -18.62
C GLU A 200 -6.17 -0.90 -18.72
N ASN A 201 -5.75 -2.03 -18.15
CA ASN A 201 -4.37 -2.52 -18.23
C ASN A 201 -3.33 -1.49 -17.73
N THR A 202 -3.71 -0.71 -16.72
CA THR A 202 -2.80 0.20 -16.02
C THR A 202 -2.36 -0.47 -14.72
N TYR A 203 -1.11 -0.86 -14.64
CA TYR A 203 -0.57 -1.69 -13.56
C TYR A 203 0.32 -0.93 -12.61
N THR A 204 0.48 -1.45 -11.38
CA THR A 204 1.37 -0.92 -10.35
C THR A 204 2.48 -1.91 -9.97
N PHE A 205 2.34 -3.18 -10.36
CA PHE A 205 3.25 -4.28 -10.06
C PHE A 205 3.60 -5.09 -11.32
N TRP A 206 4.88 -5.53 -11.41
CA TRP A 206 5.39 -6.50 -12.40
C TRP A 206 6.48 -7.35 -11.76
N ASP A 207 6.27 -8.66 -11.67
CA ASP A 207 7.27 -9.59 -11.17
C ASP A 207 8.63 -9.41 -11.91
N TYR A 208 9.71 -9.62 -11.18
CA TYR A 208 11.06 -9.58 -11.75
C TYR A 208 11.32 -10.72 -12.76
N GLN A 209 10.63 -11.83 -12.59
CA GLN A 209 10.81 -13.02 -13.38
C GLN A 209 10.18 -12.89 -14.77
N GLN A 210 10.62 -13.72 -15.72
CA GLN A 210 10.02 -13.89 -17.04
C GLN A 210 9.91 -12.61 -17.88
N LEU A 211 10.71 -11.58 -17.59
CA LEU A 211 10.64 -10.28 -18.28
C LEU A 211 9.25 -9.66 -18.27
N ARG A 212 8.50 -9.82 -17.16
CA ARG A 212 7.09 -9.36 -17.04
C ARG A 212 6.92 -7.88 -17.37
N PHE A 213 7.83 -7.02 -16.90
CA PHE A 213 7.71 -5.57 -17.14
C PHE A 213 7.87 -5.19 -18.62
N PRO A 214 8.91 -5.63 -19.37
CA PRO A 214 9.00 -5.37 -20.81
C PRO A 214 7.84 -5.95 -21.61
N ARG A 215 7.27 -7.07 -21.17
CA ARG A 215 6.11 -7.72 -21.82
C ARG A 215 4.77 -7.07 -21.47
N GLY A 216 4.74 -6.16 -20.51
CA GLY A 216 3.51 -5.53 -20.04
C GLY A 216 2.61 -6.46 -19.22
N GLU A 217 3.16 -7.52 -18.67
CA GLU A 217 2.45 -8.54 -17.88
C GLU A 217 2.43 -8.13 -16.40
N GLY A 218 1.53 -7.26 -16.01
CA GLY A 218 1.46 -6.68 -14.68
C GLY A 218 0.12 -6.86 -13.99
N MET A 219 0.04 -6.31 -12.78
CA MET A 219 -1.17 -6.22 -11.98
C MET A 219 -1.31 -4.80 -11.39
N ARG A 220 -2.53 -4.32 -11.21
CA ARG A 220 -2.84 -3.17 -10.35
C ARG A 220 -3.30 -3.72 -9.02
N ILE A 221 -2.43 -3.62 -8.02
CA ILE A 221 -2.65 -4.16 -6.67
C ILE A 221 -2.34 -3.15 -5.57
N ASP A 222 -1.83 -1.97 -5.94
CA ASP A 222 -1.59 -0.85 -5.04
C ASP A 222 -2.67 0.22 -5.24
N PHE A 223 -3.33 0.64 -4.16
CA PHE A 223 -4.50 1.50 -4.20
C PHE A 223 -4.49 2.56 -3.11
N VAL A 224 -5.32 3.60 -3.31
CA VAL A 224 -5.58 4.66 -2.35
C VAL A 224 -7.08 4.81 -2.15
N TYR A 225 -7.57 4.35 -1.02
CA TYR A 225 -8.92 4.60 -0.54
C TYR A 225 -8.98 5.88 0.30
N ALA A 226 -9.98 6.70 0.08
CA ALA A 226 -10.19 7.92 0.82
C ALA A 226 -11.61 8.00 1.38
N SER A 227 -11.75 8.49 2.63
CA SER A 227 -13.05 8.83 3.21
C SER A 227 -13.73 9.94 2.40
N PRO A 228 -15.05 10.15 2.51
CA PRO A 228 -15.76 11.22 1.77
C PRO A 228 -15.12 12.59 1.94
N ALA A 229 -14.65 12.91 3.16
CA ALA A 229 -14.00 14.18 3.45
C ALA A 229 -12.64 14.34 2.73
N ALA A 230 -11.87 13.27 2.60
CA ALA A 230 -10.62 13.29 1.84
C ALA A 230 -10.88 13.19 0.33
N ALA A 231 -11.77 12.29 -0.11
CA ALA A 231 -12.07 12.05 -1.52
C ALA A 231 -12.61 13.30 -2.23
N SER A 232 -13.40 14.14 -1.53
CA SER A 232 -13.92 15.39 -2.09
C SER A 232 -12.82 16.40 -2.47
N ARG A 233 -11.62 16.27 -1.89
CA ARG A 233 -10.46 17.13 -2.12
C ARG A 233 -9.48 16.56 -3.16
N ALA A 234 -9.69 15.33 -3.61
CA ALA A 234 -8.80 14.70 -4.58
C ALA A 234 -8.98 15.34 -5.97
N THR A 235 -7.86 15.73 -6.58
CA THR A 235 -7.81 16.42 -7.88
C THR A 235 -7.13 15.63 -8.97
N GLY A 236 -6.37 14.60 -8.65
CA GLY A 236 -5.71 13.77 -9.64
C GLY A 236 -4.98 12.58 -9.04
N VAL A 237 -4.76 11.56 -9.86
CA VAL A 237 -3.95 10.38 -9.54
C VAL A 237 -2.93 10.14 -10.66
N THR A 238 -1.72 9.77 -10.27
CA THR A 238 -0.64 9.37 -11.18
C THR A 238 -0.03 8.05 -10.73
N ILE A 239 0.17 7.11 -11.64
CA ILE A 239 0.98 5.91 -11.43
C ILE A 239 2.33 6.16 -12.09
N ASP A 240 3.40 6.26 -11.29
CA ASP A 240 4.74 6.57 -11.79
C ASP A 240 5.46 5.30 -12.29
N ARG A 241 5.02 4.83 -13.47
CA ARG A 241 5.55 3.64 -14.11
C ARG A 241 7.05 3.71 -14.40
N GLU A 242 7.62 4.90 -14.49
CA GLU A 242 9.06 5.08 -14.77
C GLU A 242 9.92 4.52 -13.63
N GLU A 243 9.41 4.50 -12.39
CA GLU A 243 10.09 3.93 -11.23
C GLU A 243 10.27 2.39 -11.30
N ARG A 244 9.64 1.70 -12.24
CA ARG A 244 9.92 0.28 -12.52
C ARG A 244 11.17 0.07 -13.37
N LYS A 245 11.73 1.13 -13.97
CA LYS A 245 12.91 1.06 -14.84
C LYS A 245 14.21 1.23 -14.05
N GLY A 246 15.29 0.70 -14.62
CA GLY A 246 16.64 0.86 -14.09
C GLY A 246 17.03 -0.17 -13.02
N GLN A 247 18.29 -0.12 -12.65
CA GLN A 247 18.87 -1.05 -11.68
C GLN A 247 18.30 -0.79 -10.28
N GLY A 248 18.02 -1.84 -9.53
CA GLY A 248 17.53 -1.75 -8.16
C GLY A 248 16.07 -1.28 -8.01
N ALA A 249 15.30 -1.18 -9.10
CA ALA A 249 13.89 -0.84 -9.04
C ALA A 249 13.10 -1.82 -8.15
N SER A 250 12.05 -1.33 -7.47
CA SER A 250 11.04 -2.21 -6.88
C SER A 250 10.25 -2.90 -8.00
N ASP A 251 9.63 -4.03 -7.71
CA ASP A 251 8.63 -4.67 -8.57
C ASP A 251 7.30 -3.90 -8.59
N HIS A 252 7.09 -3.00 -7.64
CA HIS A 252 5.99 -2.04 -7.61
C HIS A 252 6.46 -0.63 -7.98
N VAL A 253 5.50 0.22 -8.36
CA VAL A 253 5.69 1.65 -8.64
C VAL A 253 4.81 2.52 -7.76
N PRO A 254 5.20 3.80 -7.51
CA PRO A 254 4.39 4.71 -6.72
C PRO A 254 3.03 5.02 -7.34
N VAL A 255 2.00 5.08 -6.48
CA VAL A 255 0.70 5.67 -6.79
C VAL A 255 0.61 7.00 -6.04
N ILE A 256 0.45 8.09 -6.77
CA ILE A 256 0.44 9.47 -6.26
C ILE A 256 -0.97 10.01 -6.35
N VAL A 257 -1.44 10.68 -5.31
CA VAL A 257 -2.72 11.40 -5.29
C VAL A 257 -2.49 12.85 -4.88
N ASP A 258 -3.05 13.77 -5.64
CA ASP A 258 -3.07 15.19 -5.33
C ASP A 258 -4.39 15.56 -4.66
N PHE A 259 -4.31 16.23 -3.50
CA PHE A 259 -5.44 16.75 -2.75
C PHE A 259 -5.35 18.28 -2.63
N GLU A 260 -6.46 18.97 -2.85
CA GLU A 260 -6.58 20.39 -2.51
C GLU A 260 -6.40 20.62 -1.00
N PRO A 261 -5.96 21.82 -0.61
CA PRO A 261 -5.85 22.24 0.79
C PRO A 261 -7.16 22.13 1.58
#